data_f5d6ce080eec22ca6b026228fafd7d1f
#
_entry.id   f5d6ce080eec22ca6b026228fafd7d1f
#
_cell.length_a   1.000
_cell.length_b   1.000
_cell.length_c   1.000
_cell.angle_alpha   90.00
_cell.angle_beta   90.00
_cell.angle_gamma   90.00
#
_symmetry.space_group_name_H-M   'P 1'
#
loop_
_entity.id
_entity.type
_entity.pdbx_description
1 polymer ?
#
loop_
_entity_poly.entity_id
_entity_poly.type
_entity_poly.pdbx_seq_one_letter_code
_entity_poly.pdbx_strand_id
1 'polypeptide(L)'
;MAGMLLREICWAWHRRAGLALAGSALIIACGGSAATPAESPAAATGVPFVSTSSPAATKGSSPAADTTPLNPRSPTARASAPSLQDTPTATPPKRGRVVIPVGEFPLVDSSLHSVSLSDILFDTFGGSPRFLPLDRAKEDRILALRDAIVPILHPEYGAAGDLSWMKDDSLVMGYVSGEDTYAYPINVLNMHEIINDVINGVPVLITYCPLCFSGAVYDRELDGKLLTFGNTSALYQSDLVMYDHQTGSYWFQAAGEAVVGELTGSRLNLLPSFTMAWGEWKRLYPQTQLLTGIQGSPTMFSSRRYSRGFGGDYQSRINDEKFIFPVNEKKLDPRLSAGEIVLTVEVGGEVTAFPLEIIGDGVVNHQVGAEPMAVFIRADGGAVGAFSRVIDGKTLTFEYRQDRQVFVDRETSSIWDAAGRATGGPMSGVQLTRLNTRRSFWFSIAIALPGVDVYTHRQSGF
;
A
#
# COMPACT_ATOMS: atom_id res chain seq x y z
N MET A 1 5.59 27.58 -3.01
CA MET A 1 5.05 26.39 -2.31
C MET A 1 5.80 25.09 -2.64
N ALA A 2 6.24 24.82 -3.86
CA ALA A 2 7.10 23.66 -4.18
C ALA A 2 8.41 23.59 -3.35
N GLY A 3 8.97 24.75 -2.99
CA GLY A 3 10.15 24.80 -2.13
C GLY A 3 9.92 24.45 -0.65
N MET A 4 8.67 24.39 -0.21
CA MET A 4 8.33 24.10 1.18
C MET A 4 8.13 22.60 1.44
N LEU A 5 7.59 21.86 0.48
CA LEU A 5 7.46 20.40 0.57
C LEU A 5 8.84 19.71 0.55
N LEU A 6 9.74 20.15 -0.34
CA LEU A 6 11.12 19.65 -0.41
C LEU A 6 11.98 20.06 0.79
N ARG A 7 11.74 21.24 1.39
CA ARG A 7 12.41 21.62 2.63
C ARG A 7 12.05 20.72 3.80
N GLU A 8 10.83 20.22 3.89
CA GLU A 8 10.44 19.32 4.97
C GLU A 8 11.01 17.90 4.80
N ILE A 9 11.16 17.43 3.56
CA ILE A 9 11.86 16.17 3.26
C ILE A 9 13.38 16.35 3.50
N CYS A 10 14.02 17.41 2.98
CA CYS A 10 15.45 17.68 3.17
C CYS A 10 15.82 18.03 4.63
N TRP A 11 14.94 18.67 5.42
CA TRP A 11 15.30 19.08 6.78
C TRP A 11 15.50 17.90 7.73
N ALA A 12 14.88 16.77 7.47
CA ALA A 12 15.11 15.52 8.21
C ALA A 12 16.51 14.92 7.96
N TRP A 13 17.17 15.27 6.85
CA TRP A 13 18.42 14.69 6.38
C TRP A 13 19.67 15.44 6.84
N HIS A 14 19.64 16.78 6.93
CA HIS A 14 20.82 17.60 7.23
C HIS A 14 21.39 17.45 8.65
N ARG A 15 20.74 16.71 9.55
CA ARG A 15 21.24 16.51 10.93
C ARG A 15 22.18 15.30 11.10
N ARG A 16 22.43 14.50 10.07
CA ARG A 16 23.37 13.34 10.17
C ARG A 16 24.72 13.54 9.49
N ALA A 17 24.87 14.54 8.63
CA ALA A 17 26.17 14.91 8.10
C ALA A 17 26.80 15.99 8.99
N GLY A 18 27.21 15.58 10.19
CA GLY A 18 28.04 16.39 11.07
C GLY A 18 29.49 16.26 10.64
N LEU A 19 29.95 17.14 9.77
CA LEU A 19 31.37 17.47 9.62
C LEU A 19 31.47 18.98 9.34
N ALA A 20 32.31 19.60 10.15
CA ALA A 20 32.51 21.04 10.26
C ALA A 20 32.98 21.72 8.98
N LEU A 21 32.41 22.86 8.66
CA LEU A 21 33.15 23.97 8.07
C LEU A 21 32.51 25.30 8.54
N ALA A 22 33.31 26.07 9.23
CA ALA A 22 33.03 27.42 9.67
C ALA A 22 33.05 28.38 8.47
N GLY A 23 32.21 29.39 8.49
CA GLY A 23 32.47 30.55 7.67
C GLY A 23 31.25 31.37 7.26
N SER A 24 31.14 32.53 7.94
CA SER A 24 30.67 33.83 7.48
C SER A 24 29.16 34.08 7.34
N ALA A 25 28.64 34.79 8.32
CA ALA A 25 27.38 35.51 8.30
C ALA A 25 27.40 36.67 7.30
N LEU A 26 26.33 36.82 6.54
CA LEU A 26 25.96 38.09 5.93
C LEU A 26 24.50 38.40 6.27
N ILE A 27 24.34 39.45 7.12
CA ILE A 27 23.04 40.00 7.49
C ILE A 27 22.64 41.00 6.41
N ILE A 28 21.49 40.80 5.78
CA ILE A 28 20.79 41.87 5.06
C ILE A 28 19.37 41.97 5.62
N ALA A 29 19.13 43.07 6.29
CA ALA A 29 17.83 43.55 6.77
C ALA A 29 17.13 44.34 5.65
N CYS A 30 15.85 44.09 5.41
CA CYS A 30 14.87 45.03 4.83
C CYS A 30 13.52 44.53 5.32
N GLY A 31 12.77 45.23 6.15
CA GLY A 31 12.09 46.46 5.92
C GLY A 31 10.62 46.11 5.64
N GLY A 32 9.73 46.27 6.69
CA GLY A 32 8.34 45.86 6.67
C GLY A 32 7.42 46.82 5.88
N SER A 33 6.24 46.33 5.58
CA SER A 33 5.04 47.17 5.49
C SER A 33 3.81 46.36 5.83
N ALA A 34 3.04 46.81 6.79
CA ALA A 34 1.80 46.28 7.27
C ALA A 34 0.64 46.75 6.36
N ALA A 35 -0.30 45.88 6.11
CA ALA A 35 -1.66 46.23 5.63
C ALA A 35 -2.70 45.45 6.42
N THR A 36 -3.60 46.19 7.00
CA THR A 36 -4.75 45.83 7.85
C THR A 36 -5.86 45.11 7.10
N PRO A 37 -6.72 44.35 7.79
CA PRO A 37 -7.77 43.52 7.16
C PRO A 37 -9.07 44.32 7.02
N ALA A 38 -9.84 43.99 5.97
CA ALA A 38 -11.19 44.48 5.74
C ALA A 38 -12.22 43.43 6.17
N GLU A 39 -13.29 43.98 6.76
CA GLU A 39 -14.42 43.31 7.40
C GLU A 39 -15.34 42.53 6.44
N SER A 40 -15.95 41.52 7.05
CA SER A 40 -17.09 40.74 6.56
C SER A 40 -18.41 41.48 6.76
N PRO A 41 -19.45 41.22 6.00
CA PRO A 41 -20.77 41.31 6.57
C PRO A 41 -21.53 39.97 6.58
N ALA A 42 -22.15 39.75 7.74
CA ALA A 42 -23.11 38.70 8.02
C ALA A 42 -24.47 39.00 7.40
N ALA A 43 -25.22 37.98 7.00
CA ALA A 43 -26.67 37.98 7.01
C ALA A 43 -27.23 36.59 7.27
N ALA A 44 -27.96 36.51 8.35
CA ALA A 44 -28.75 35.40 8.80
C ALA A 44 -30.08 35.28 8.05
N THR A 45 -30.58 34.05 7.84
CA THR A 45 -32.03 33.76 7.92
C THR A 45 -32.22 32.31 8.35
N GLY A 46 -32.84 32.15 9.51
CA GLY A 46 -33.29 30.87 10.02
C GLY A 46 -34.67 30.48 9.44
N VAL A 47 -34.93 29.18 9.43
CA VAL A 47 -36.27 28.59 9.30
C VAL A 47 -36.38 27.42 10.28
N PRO A 48 -37.55 27.21 10.93
CA PRO A 48 -37.67 26.49 12.19
C PRO A 48 -37.89 24.99 12.05
N PHE A 49 -37.40 24.28 13.05
CA PHE A 49 -37.72 22.88 13.35
C PHE A 49 -39.18 22.72 13.77
N VAL A 50 -39.85 21.73 13.17
CA VAL A 50 -41.10 21.20 13.67
C VAL A 50 -40.86 19.81 14.25
N SER A 51 -41.01 19.72 15.55
CA SER A 51 -41.07 18.46 16.32
C SER A 51 -42.45 17.83 16.14
N THR A 52 -42.54 16.57 15.79
CA THR A 52 -43.73 15.75 16.00
C THR A 52 -43.43 14.53 16.83
N SER A 53 -44.17 14.41 17.88
CA SER A 53 -44.16 13.46 18.97
C SER A 53 -44.60 12.05 18.57
N SER A 54 -43.96 11.08 19.20
CA SER A 54 -44.32 9.66 19.29
C SER A 54 -45.66 9.44 20.02
N PRO A 55 -46.39 8.37 19.75
CA PRO A 55 -47.27 7.79 20.74
C PRO A 55 -46.87 6.39 21.20
N ALA A 56 -47.28 6.13 22.45
CA ALA A 56 -46.89 5.11 23.37
C ALA A 56 -47.36 3.68 23.05
N ALA A 57 -46.66 2.77 23.70
CA ALA A 57 -46.88 1.33 23.79
C ALA A 57 -48.24 0.88 24.33
N THR A 58 -48.74 -0.22 23.79
CA THR A 58 -49.72 -1.07 24.46
C THR A 58 -49.19 -2.48 24.70
N LYS A 59 -49.32 -2.90 25.93
CA LYS A 59 -49.01 -4.25 26.48
C LYS A 59 -50.02 -5.27 25.97
N GLY A 60 -49.59 -6.42 25.53
CA GLY A 60 -50.40 -7.61 25.30
C GLY A 60 -49.72 -8.84 25.88
N SER A 61 -50.43 -9.50 26.77
CA SER A 61 -50.07 -10.60 27.65
C SER A 61 -49.85 -11.93 26.96
N SER A 62 -48.97 -12.71 27.56
CA SER A 62 -48.69 -14.16 27.35
C SER A 62 -49.91 -15.06 27.58
N PRO A 63 -49.88 -16.28 27.05
CA PRO A 63 -50.18 -17.40 27.92
C PRO A 63 -49.11 -18.51 27.89
N ALA A 64 -48.96 -19.11 29.06
CA ALA A 64 -48.12 -20.27 29.35
C ALA A 64 -48.80 -21.60 28.94
N ALA A 65 -47.98 -22.55 28.56
CA ALA A 65 -48.24 -24.01 28.62
C ALA A 65 -46.88 -24.71 28.39
N ASP A 66 -46.49 -25.63 28.98
CA ASP A 66 -46.80 -26.74 29.88
C ASP A 66 -45.58 -27.65 29.83
N THR A 67 -45.10 -28.03 30.99
CA THR A 67 -43.89 -28.85 31.19
C THR A 67 -44.29 -30.31 31.32
N THR A 68 -43.66 -31.21 30.60
CA THR A 68 -43.55 -32.62 31.01
C THR A 68 -42.13 -33.15 30.72
N PRO A 69 -41.45 -33.80 31.67
CA PRO A 69 -40.09 -34.27 31.53
C PRO A 69 -40.03 -35.71 31.01
N LEU A 70 -39.12 -36.01 30.08
CA LEU A 70 -38.74 -37.37 29.74
C LEU A 70 -37.29 -37.64 30.15
N ASN A 71 -37.16 -38.72 30.90
CA ASN A 71 -36.05 -39.27 31.63
C ASN A 71 -34.97 -39.89 30.68
N PRO A 72 -33.71 -40.03 31.14
CA PRO A 72 -32.54 -40.27 30.32
C PRO A 72 -32.27 -41.75 30.05
N ARG A 73 -31.80 -42.07 28.86
CA ARG A 73 -31.13 -43.33 28.56
C ARG A 73 -29.62 -43.15 28.49
N SER A 74 -28.94 -44.02 29.22
CA SER A 74 -27.50 -44.16 29.41
C SER A 74 -26.69 -44.47 28.15
N PRO A 75 -25.37 -44.26 28.19
CA PRO A 75 -24.52 -44.05 27.01
C PRO A 75 -23.99 -45.37 26.45
N THR A 76 -23.97 -45.44 25.11
CA THR A 76 -23.25 -46.47 24.39
C THR A 76 -21.81 -46.05 24.15
N ALA A 77 -20.90 -46.98 24.30
CA ALA A 77 -19.46 -46.86 24.30
C ALA A 77 -18.87 -46.03 23.14
N ARG A 78 -18.01 -45.07 23.49
CA ARG A 78 -17.17 -44.30 22.63
C ARG A 78 -15.93 -45.13 22.26
N ALA A 79 -15.77 -45.45 20.96
CA ALA A 79 -14.53 -46.03 20.43
C ALA A 79 -13.39 -45.01 20.58
N SER A 80 -12.28 -45.43 21.16
CA SER A 80 -11.08 -44.65 21.38
C SER A 80 -10.41 -44.37 20.02
N ALA A 81 -10.21 -43.10 19.69
CA ALA A 81 -9.34 -42.67 18.57
C ALA A 81 -7.87 -42.87 18.95
N PRO A 82 -6.98 -43.23 18.02
CA PRO A 82 -5.56 -43.42 18.31
C PRO A 82 -4.90 -42.09 18.66
N SER A 83 -4.09 -42.13 19.73
CA SER A 83 -3.21 -41.07 20.17
C SER A 83 -2.28 -40.63 19.04
N LEU A 84 -2.33 -39.34 18.67
CA LEU A 84 -1.33 -38.69 17.85
C LEU A 84 -0.03 -38.59 18.68
N GLN A 85 1.01 -39.27 18.23
CA GLN A 85 2.34 -39.17 18.78
C GLN A 85 2.87 -37.74 18.59
N ASP A 86 3.45 -37.19 19.66
CA ASP A 86 4.12 -35.90 19.69
C ASP A 86 5.17 -35.81 18.56
N THR A 87 4.88 -35.02 17.55
CA THR A 87 5.90 -34.58 16.57
C THR A 87 6.74 -33.52 17.30
N PRO A 88 8.06 -33.63 17.35
CA PRO A 88 8.87 -32.63 18.01
C PRO A 88 8.70 -31.27 17.29
N THR A 89 8.24 -30.28 18.04
CA THR A 89 8.19 -28.89 17.62
C THR A 89 9.58 -28.45 17.25
N ALA A 90 9.85 -28.31 15.95
CA ALA A 90 11.11 -27.76 15.47
C ALA A 90 11.26 -26.32 15.99
N THR A 91 12.24 -26.09 16.85
CA THR A 91 12.63 -24.75 17.26
C THR A 91 13.01 -23.96 16.02
N PRO A 92 12.41 -22.78 15.77
CA PRO A 92 12.78 -21.98 14.61
C PRO A 92 14.28 -21.67 14.66
N PRO A 93 14.99 -21.73 13.52
CA PRO A 93 16.42 -21.47 13.51
C PRO A 93 16.69 -20.07 14.04
N LYS A 94 17.62 -19.95 15.00
CA LYS A 94 18.12 -18.66 15.49
C LYS A 94 18.63 -17.87 14.28
N ARG A 95 17.93 -16.78 13.91
CA ARG A 95 18.31 -15.89 12.82
C ARG A 95 19.72 -15.38 13.10
N GLY A 96 20.69 -15.85 12.36
CA GLY A 96 22.02 -15.27 12.32
C GLY A 96 21.91 -13.88 11.71
N ARG A 97 22.41 -12.87 12.42
CA ARG A 97 22.47 -11.49 11.95
C ARG A 97 23.42 -11.45 10.75
N VAL A 98 22.88 -11.44 9.52
CA VAL A 98 23.67 -11.12 8.33
C VAL A 98 23.84 -9.60 8.34
N VAL A 99 24.96 -9.13 8.87
CA VAL A 99 25.40 -7.74 8.70
C VAL A 99 26.07 -7.71 7.35
N ILE A 100 25.37 -7.23 6.32
CA ILE A 100 25.98 -6.93 5.03
C ILE A 100 26.70 -5.59 5.19
N PRO A 101 28.03 -5.52 4.97
CA PRO A 101 28.77 -4.27 5.08
C PRO A 101 28.22 -3.25 4.09
N VAL A 102 27.88 -2.06 4.56
CA VAL A 102 27.53 -0.93 3.70
C VAL A 102 28.80 -0.55 2.93
N GLY A 103 28.86 -0.83 1.62
CA GLY A 103 29.96 -0.36 0.78
C GLY A 103 30.48 -1.32 -0.30
N GLU A 104 30.02 -2.57 -0.37
CA GLU A 104 30.56 -3.56 -1.33
C GLU A 104 29.56 -4.05 -2.38
N PHE A 105 28.46 -3.31 -2.60
CA PHE A 105 27.50 -3.71 -3.65
C PHE A 105 28.02 -3.31 -5.02
N PRO A 106 27.84 -4.15 -6.06
CA PRO A 106 28.29 -3.85 -7.39
C PRO A 106 27.61 -2.57 -7.91
N LEU A 107 28.33 -1.82 -8.73
CA LEU A 107 27.74 -0.76 -9.53
C LEU A 107 26.91 -1.36 -10.64
N VAL A 108 25.89 -0.61 -11.07
CA VAL A 108 25.07 -1.03 -12.19
C VAL A 108 25.90 -1.05 -13.49
N ASP A 109 25.80 -2.14 -14.23
CA ASP A 109 26.30 -2.17 -15.62
C ASP A 109 25.34 -1.43 -16.54
N SER A 110 25.62 -0.15 -16.78
CA SER A 110 24.79 0.70 -17.61
C SER A 110 24.87 0.40 -19.11
N SER A 111 25.71 -0.55 -19.55
CA SER A 111 25.71 -1.02 -20.94
C SER A 111 24.48 -1.88 -21.29
N LEU A 112 23.85 -2.47 -20.28
CA LEU A 112 22.65 -3.29 -20.39
C LEU A 112 21.45 -2.49 -19.89
N HIS A 113 20.56 -2.06 -20.79
CA HIS A 113 19.39 -1.27 -20.41
C HIS A 113 18.24 -1.40 -21.40
N SER A 114 16.99 -1.34 -20.91
CA SER A 114 15.76 -1.32 -21.71
C SER A 114 15.13 0.07 -21.82
N VAL A 115 15.63 1.05 -21.03
CA VAL A 115 15.13 2.44 -21.01
C VAL A 115 16.27 3.41 -21.29
N SER A 116 15.96 4.65 -21.66
CA SER A 116 17.00 5.68 -21.82
C SER A 116 17.64 6.02 -20.47
N LEU A 117 18.97 5.93 -20.38
CA LEU A 117 19.71 6.25 -19.16
C LEU A 117 19.57 7.73 -18.76
N SER A 118 19.33 8.61 -19.76
CA SER A 118 19.08 10.04 -19.50
C SER A 118 17.72 10.30 -18.84
N ASP A 119 16.79 9.33 -18.86
CA ASP A 119 15.47 9.42 -18.22
C ASP A 119 15.49 8.93 -16.78
N ILE A 120 16.59 8.29 -16.33
CA ILE A 120 16.80 7.91 -14.93
C ILE A 120 17.50 9.06 -14.23
N LEU A 121 16.80 9.73 -13.31
CA LEU A 121 17.23 11.00 -12.74
C LEU A 121 17.43 10.86 -11.23
N PHE A 122 18.68 11.00 -10.77
CA PHE A 122 18.98 11.07 -9.34
C PHE A 122 18.50 12.39 -8.73
N ASP A 123 17.82 12.33 -7.58
CA ASP A 123 17.68 13.50 -6.70
C ASP A 123 19.01 13.77 -6.02
N THR A 124 19.54 14.95 -6.21
CA THR A 124 20.79 15.36 -5.56
C THR A 124 20.55 16.00 -4.21
N PHE A 125 19.29 16.00 -3.72
CA PHE A 125 18.86 16.57 -2.42
C PHE A 125 19.28 18.02 -2.24
N GLY A 126 19.06 18.84 -3.26
CA GLY A 126 19.40 20.26 -3.26
C GLY A 126 20.79 20.59 -3.81
N GLY A 127 21.47 19.60 -4.40
CA GLY A 127 22.70 19.81 -5.17
C GLY A 127 22.44 20.49 -6.53
N SER A 128 23.52 20.79 -7.26
CA SER A 128 23.47 21.33 -8.62
C SER A 128 24.23 20.42 -9.56
N PRO A 129 23.58 19.91 -10.63
CA PRO A 129 22.16 20.09 -10.99
C PRO A 129 21.22 19.39 -9.99
N ARG A 130 19.99 19.88 -9.88
CA ARG A 130 18.98 19.24 -9.01
C ARG A 130 18.68 17.80 -9.41
N PHE A 131 18.56 17.55 -10.70
CA PHE A 131 18.36 16.23 -11.29
C PHE A 131 19.60 15.85 -12.06
N LEU A 132 20.22 14.73 -11.71
CA LEU A 132 21.43 14.22 -12.35
C LEU A 132 21.08 12.95 -13.14
N PRO A 133 21.11 12.99 -14.49
CA PRO A 133 20.88 11.81 -15.31
C PRO A 133 21.95 10.72 -15.09
N LEU A 134 21.52 9.45 -15.15
CA LEU A 134 22.42 8.31 -14.93
C LEU A 134 23.58 8.28 -15.94
N ASP A 135 23.36 8.63 -17.21
CA ASP A 135 24.40 8.70 -18.27
C ASP A 135 25.46 9.77 -18.00
N ARG A 136 25.24 10.69 -17.06
CA ARG A 136 26.16 11.76 -16.64
C ARG A 136 26.65 11.61 -15.22
N ALA A 137 26.10 10.64 -14.47
CA ALA A 137 26.46 10.43 -13.08
C ALA A 137 27.80 9.69 -12.99
N LYS A 138 28.74 10.24 -12.25
CA LYS A 138 30.00 9.55 -11.93
C LYS A 138 29.76 8.51 -10.83
N GLU A 139 30.61 7.50 -10.80
CA GLU A 139 30.57 6.40 -9.85
C GLU A 139 30.53 6.86 -8.38
N ASP A 140 31.42 7.77 -8.02
CA ASP A 140 31.49 8.33 -6.68
C ASP A 140 30.18 9.02 -6.27
N ARG A 141 29.50 9.64 -7.23
CA ARG A 141 28.22 10.31 -6.99
C ARG A 141 27.08 9.31 -6.86
N ILE A 142 27.06 8.26 -7.67
CA ILE A 142 26.09 7.17 -7.56
C ILE A 142 26.19 6.52 -6.18
N LEU A 143 27.40 6.18 -5.77
CA LEU A 143 27.66 5.56 -4.44
C LEU A 143 27.25 6.47 -3.28
N ALA A 144 27.49 7.79 -3.41
CA ALA A 144 27.10 8.75 -2.38
C ALA A 144 25.57 8.95 -2.26
N LEU A 145 24.80 8.62 -3.30
CA LEU A 145 23.34 8.75 -3.32
C LEU A 145 22.62 7.46 -2.95
N ARG A 146 23.29 6.31 -3.06
CA ARG A 146 22.72 5.01 -2.65
C ARG A 146 22.29 5.06 -1.19
N ASP A 147 21.08 4.53 -0.95
CA ASP A 147 20.46 4.43 0.38
C ASP A 147 20.46 5.74 1.17
N ALA A 148 20.54 6.88 0.47
CA ALA A 148 20.28 8.15 1.08
C ALA A 148 18.84 8.19 1.63
N ILE A 149 17.88 7.52 0.99
CA ILE A 149 16.62 7.07 1.58
C ILE A 149 16.86 5.66 2.10
N VAL A 150 17.00 5.53 3.42
CA VAL A 150 17.46 4.29 4.06
C VAL A 150 16.39 3.20 3.98
N PRO A 151 16.64 2.06 3.29
CA PRO A 151 15.70 0.94 3.27
C PRO A 151 15.64 0.23 4.62
N ILE A 152 14.54 -0.45 4.91
CA ILE A 152 14.40 -1.28 6.09
C ILE A 152 14.80 -2.72 5.72
N LEU A 153 15.91 -3.19 6.27
CA LEU A 153 16.42 -4.55 6.04
C LEU A 153 16.05 -5.53 7.16
N HIS A 154 15.71 -5.00 8.34
CA HIS A 154 15.37 -5.77 9.53
C HIS A 154 14.18 -5.11 10.21
N PRO A 155 12.95 -5.32 9.73
CA PRO A 155 11.76 -4.74 10.32
C PRO A 155 11.51 -5.27 11.72
N GLU A 156 10.98 -4.41 12.60
CA GLU A 156 10.51 -4.76 13.94
C GLU A 156 8.99 -4.56 13.99
N TYR A 157 8.31 -5.55 14.52
CA TYR A 157 6.85 -5.56 14.61
C TYR A 157 6.40 -5.49 16.05
N GLY A 158 5.24 -4.87 16.25
CA GLY A 158 4.58 -4.77 17.55
C GLY A 158 3.06 -4.89 17.41
N ALA A 159 2.37 -4.64 18.52
CA ALA A 159 0.92 -4.71 18.56
C ALA A 159 0.27 -3.50 17.88
N ALA A 160 -1.01 -3.64 17.51
CA ALA A 160 -1.79 -2.60 16.84
C ALA A 160 -1.85 -1.24 17.59
N GLY A 161 -1.61 -1.22 18.91
CA GLY A 161 -1.63 0.00 19.73
C GLY A 161 -0.27 0.70 19.90
N ASP A 162 0.81 0.12 19.41
CA ASP A 162 2.17 0.57 19.76
C ASP A 162 2.58 1.91 19.11
N LEU A 163 1.94 2.29 17.99
CA LEU A 163 2.15 3.58 17.36
C LEU A 163 0.99 4.54 17.66
N SER A 164 1.06 5.22 18.80
CA SER A 164 0.00 6.11 19.31
C SER A 164 -0.34 7.31 18.40
N TRP A 165 0.52 7.66 17.44
CA TRP A 165 0.28 8.73 16.48
C TRP A 165 -0.56 8.30 15.28
N MET A 166 -0.74 7.00 15.04
CA MET A 166 -1.61 6.51 13.98
C MET A 166 -3.08 6.76 14.33
N LYS A 167 -3.78 7.34 13.38
CA LYS A 167 -5.23 7.56 13.46
C LYS A 167 -5.95 6.49 12.66
N ASP A 168 -7.26 6.37 12.84
CA ASP A 168 -8.06 5.40 12.10
C ASP A 168 -8.11 5.69 10.58
N ASP A 169 -7.94 6.95 10.18
CA ASP A 169 -7.83 7.39 8.79
C ASP A 169 -6.41 7.29 8.18
N SER A 170 -5.40 6.95 9.00
CA SER A 170 -4.04 6.73 8.50
C SER A 170 -4.02 5.54 7.54
N LEU A 171 -3.40 5.70 6.36
CA LEU A 171 -3.31 4.60 5.41
C LEU A 171 -2.21 3.60 5.80
N VAL A 172 -2.48 2.33 5.57
CA VAL A 172 -1.52 1.23 5.68
C VAL A 172 -1.51 0.39 4.41
N MET A 173 -0.34 -0.11 4.05
CA MET A 173 -0.28 -1.31 3.21
C MET A 173 -0.45 -2.52 4.11
N GLY A 174 -1.32 -3.44 3.70
CA GLY A 174 -1.58 -4.69 4.39
C GLY A 174 -1.09 -5.88 3.59
N TYR A 175 -0.42 -6.81 4.24
CA TYR A 175 -0.02 -8.08 3.67
C TYR A 175 -0.51 -9.24 4.52
N VAL A 176 -1.03 -10.28 3.86
CA VAL A 176 -1.57 -11.46 4.54
C VAL A 176 -0.86 -12.69 4.02
N SER A 177 -0.26 -13.45 4.92
CA SER A 177 0.44 -14.71 4.63
C SER A 177 -0.08 -15.82 5.55
N GLY A 178 -0.85 -16.75 4.99
CA GLY A 178 -1.56 -17.73 5.80
C GLY A 178 -2.53 -17.04 6.77
N GLU A 179 -2.37 -17.30 8.07
CA GLU A 179 -3.15 -16.68 9.14
C GLU A 179 -2.52 -15.37 9.66
N ASP A 180 -1.25 -15.12 9.34
CA ASP A 180 -0.53 -13.95 9.79
C ASP A 180 -0.84 -12.73 8.93
N THR A 181 -0.96 -11.59 9.59
CA THR A 181 -1.30 -10.33 8.96
C THR A 181 -0.35 -9.22 9.39
N TYR A 182 0.06 -8.40 8.44
CA TYR A 182 1.08 -7.37 8.63
C TYR A 182 0.57 -6.04 8.11
N ALA A 183 0.82 -4.98 8.87
CA ALA A 183 0.48 -3.62 8.50
C ALA A 183 1.74 -2.74 8.43
N TYR A 184 1.88 -2.05 7.31
CA TYR A 184 2.98 -1.13 7.02
C TYR A 184 2.42 0.28 6.89
N PRO A 185 2.62 1.18 7.88
CA PRO A 185 2.12 2.55 7.80
C PRO A 185 2.69 3.29 6.58
N ILE A 186 1.83 3.85 5.74
CA ILE A 186 2.26 4.63 4.56
C ILE A 186 3.17 5.79 4.99
N ASN A 187 2.93 6.38 6.13
CA ASN A 187 3.80 7.44 6.66
C ASN A 187 5.24 6.97 6.93
N VAL A 188 5.43 5.70 7.30
CA VAL A 188 6.77 5.10 7.44
C VAL A 188 7.35 4.83 6.06
N LEU A 189 6.55 4.26 5.15
CA LEU A 189 6.94 3.99 3.77
C LEU A 189 7.30 5.27 3.01
N ASN A 190 6.66 6.41 3.27
CA ASN A 190 7.05 7.71 2.71
C ASN A 190 8.50 8.13 3.03
N MET A 191 9.11 7.53 4.05
CA MET A 191 10.45 7.88 4.53
C MET A 191 11.50 6.80 4.27
N HIS A 192 11.07 5.60 3.95
CA HIS A 192 11.95 4.43 3.77
C HIS A 192 11.76 3.74 2.42
N GLU A 193 10.58 3.85 1.80
CA GLU A 193 10.20 3.40 0.48
C GLU A 193 10.37 1.89 0.22
N ILE A 194 11.31 1.22 0.89
CA ILE A 194 11.70 -0.18 0.66
C ILE A 194 11.83 -0.91 1.99
N ILE A 195 11.17 -2.06 2.11
CA ILE A 195 11.31 -3.00 3.22
C ILE A 195 11.61 -4.37 2.66
N ASN A 196 12.72 -4.96 3.08
CA ASN A 196 13.06 -6.35 2.80
C ASN A 196 12.73 -7.20 4.01
N ASP A 197 11.89 -8.23 3.85
CA ASP A 197 11.54 -9.13 4.94
C ASP A 197 11.47 -10.59 4.48
N VAL A 198 11.26 -11.49 5.44
CA VAL A 198 10.91 -12.90 5.20
C VAL A 198 9.71 -13.22 6.08
N ILE A 199 8.58 -13.47 5.47
CA ILE A 199 7.31 -13.74 6.15
C ILE A 199 6.87 -15.17 5.83
N ASN A 200 6.75 -16.00 6.86
CA ASN A 200 6.41 -17.42 6.73
C ASN A 200 7.29 -18.17 5.72
N GLY A 201 8.58 -17.83 5.66
CA GLY A 201 9.54 -18.42 4.74
C GLY A 201 9.53 -17.82 3.33
N VAL A 202 8.59 -16.94 3.02
CA VAL A 202 8.54 -16.22 1.73
C VAL A 202 9.34 -14.91 1.86
N PRO A 203 10.39 -14.72 1.04
CA PRO A 203 11.11 -13.44 1.01
C PRO A 203 10.26 -12.40 0.30
N VAL A 204 9.89 -11.34 1.02
CA VAL A 204 9.01 -10.28 0.50
C VAL A 204 9.71 -8.93 0.42
N LEU A 205 9.40 -8.20 -0.64
CA LEU A 205 9.71 -6.79 -0.83
C LEU A 205 8.43 -5.99 -0.69
N ILE A 206 8.31 -5.19 0.35
CA ILE A 206 7.25 -4.19 0.48
C ILE A 206 7.82 -2.87 0.00
N THR A 207 7.22 -2.27 -1.01
CA THR A 207 7.74 -1.02 -1.58
C THR A 207 6.63 -0.02 -1.85
N TYR A 208 6.98 1.26 -1.72
CA TYR A 208 6.06 2.37 -1.89
C TYR A 208 6.79 3.60 -2.43
N CYS A 209 6.31 4.14 -3.55
CA CYS A 209 6.77 5.42 -4.06
C CYS A 209 5.80 6.54 -3.65
N PRO A 210 6.23 7.51 -2.82
CA PRO A 210 5.36 8.58 -2.37
C PRO A 210 4.97 9.56 -3.49
N LEU A 211 5.75 9.66 -4.56
CA LEU A 211 5.48 10.58 -5.67
C LEU A 211 4.40 10.09 -6.64
N CYS A 212 4.22 8.79 -6.72
CA CYS A 212 3.20 8.16 -7.57
C CYS A 212 2.13 7.40 -6.78
N PHE A 213 2.20 7.42 -5.45
CA PHE A 213 1.31 6.67 -4.55
C PHE A 213 1.28 5.18 -4.91
N SER A 214 2.37 4.68 -5.51
CA SER A 214 2.46 3.28 -5.92
C SER A 214 2.90 2.40 -4.75
N GLY A 215 2.01 1.50 -4.34
CA GLY A 215 2.28 0.47 -3.35
C GLY A 215 2.22 -0.91 -3.99
N ALA A 216 3.24 -1.74 -3.76
CA ALA A 216 3.30 -3.11 -4.24
C ALA A 216 4.05 -4.02 -3.25
N VAL A 217 3.69 -5.29 -3.25
CA VAL A 217 4.43 -6.35 -2.56
C VAL A 217 4.92 -7.34 -3.60
N TYR A 218 6.21 -7.65 -3.57
CA TYR A 218 6.83 -8.59 -4.50
C TYR A 218 7.51 -9.73 -3.76
N ASP A 219 7.57 -10.90 -4.40
CA ASP A 219 8.51 -11.94 -4.02
C ASP A 219 9.93 -11.50 -4.43
N ARG A 220 10.89 -11.62 -3.50
CA ARG A 220 12.30 -11.26 -3.74
C ARG A 220 13.14 -12.41 -4.28
N GLU A 221 12.56 -13.60 -4.41
CA GLU A 221 13.23 -14.72 -5.04
C GLU A 221 13.04 -14.66 -6.55
N LEU A 222 14.14 -14.59 -7.28
CA LEU A 222 14.17 -14.60 -8.73
C LEU A 222 15.07 -15.74 -9.20
N ASP A 223 14.50 -16.71 -9.92
CA ASP A 223 15.25 -17.88 -10.47
C ASP A 223 16.11 -18.60 -9.43
N GLY A 224 15.58 -18.76 -8.20
CA GLY A 224 16.28 -19.39 -7.08
C GLY A 224 17.34 -18.50 -6.42
N LYS A 225 17.45 -17.23 -6.80
CA LYS A 225 18.33 -16.24 -6.16
C LYS A 225 17.53 -15.31 -5.26
N LEU A 226 17.92 -15.19 -4.02
CA LEU A 226 17.35 -14.22 -3.09
C LEU A 226 17.96 -12.84 -3.34
N LEU A 227 17.14 -11.89 -3.76
CA LEU A 227 17.53 -10.49 -3.93
C LEU A 227 17.27 -9.67 -2.66
N THR A 228 18.07 -8.64 -2.44
CA THR A 228 17.90 -7.63 -1.40
C THR A 228 17.91 -6.27 -2.06
N PHE A 229 16.92 -5.44 -1.76
CA PHE A 229 16.72 -4.18 -2.47
C PHE A 229 17.13 -2.99 -1.62
N GLY A 230 17.81 -2.03 -2.27
CA GLY A 230 18.15 -0.72 -1.76
C GLY A 230 17.60 0.41 -2.63
N ASN A 231 17.74 1.64 -2.14
CA ASN A 231 17.26 2.84 -2.80
C ASN A 231 18.37 3.51 -3.60
N THR A 232 18.15 3.73 -4.89
CA THR A 232 19.13 4.45 -5.74
C THR A 232 19.14 5.95 -5.49
N SER A 233 18.08 6.51 -4.89
CA SER A 233 17.76 7.94 -4.93
C SER A 233 17.49 8.47 -6.35
N ALA A 234 17.25 7.58 -7.30
CA ALA A 234 16.86 7.94 -8.66
C ALA A 234 15.40 7.62 -8.93
N LEU A 235 14.83 8.32 -9.88
CA LEU A 235 13.49 8.12 -10.40
C LEU A 235 13.52 7.95 -11.91
N TYR A 236 12.63 7.11 -12.40
CA TYR A 236 12.31 6.97 -13.80
C TYR A 236 10.87 7.40 -14.02
N GLN A 237 10.65 8.44 -14.82
CA GLN A 237 9.32 8.99 -15.06
C GLN A 237 8.56 9.35 -13.76
N SER A 238 9.25 9.97 -12.81
CA SER A 238 8.73 10.35 -11.48
C SER A 238 8.36 9.18 -10.55
N ASP A 239 8.76 7.96 -10.86
CA ASP A 239 8.57 6.77 -10.03
C ASP A 239 9.92 6.21 -9.56
N LEU A 240 9.92 5.56 -8.40
CA LEU A 240 11.08 5.02 -7.70
C LEU A 240 11.87 4.03 -8.57
N VAL A 241 13.19 4.21 -8.59
CA VAL A 241 14.14 3.21 -9.08
C VAL A 241 14.88 2.60 -7.90
N MET A 242 14.68 1.30 -7.68
CA MET A 242 15.40 0.50 -6.70
C MET A 242 16.68 -0.09 -7.30
N TYR A 243 17.60 -0.59 -6.49
CA TYR A 243 18.68 -1.47 -6.97
C TYR A 243 18.72 -2.75 -6.14
N ASP A 244 19.17 -3.88 -6.72
CA ASP A 244 19.46 -5.07 -5.94
C ASP A 244 20.93 -5.11 -5.51
N HIS A 245 21.18 -5.66 -4.32
CA HIS A 245 22.50 -5.75 -3.72
C HIS A 245 23.38 -6.79 -4.43
N GLN A 246 22.80 -7.77 -5.12
CA GLN A 246 23.51 -8.92 -5.68
C GLN A 246 24.19 -8.58 -7.01
N THR A 247 23.50 -7.83 -7.87
CA THR A 247 23.99 -7.47 -9.21
C THR A 247 24.15 -5.97 -9.43
N GLY A 248 23.55 -5.15 -8.54
CA GLY A 248 23.47 -3.70 -8.70
C GLY A 248 22.50 -3.27 -9.79
N SER A 249 21.71 -4.19 -10.37
CA SER A 249 20.72 -3.84 -11.42
C SER A 249 19.66 -2.89 -10.88
N TYR A 250 19.17 -1.99 -11.74
CA TYR A 250 18.15 -1.00 -11.41
C TYR A 250 16.76 -1.50 -11.80
N TRP A 251 15.82 -1.32 -10.89
CA TRP A 251 14.46 -1.84 -10.97
C TRP A 251 13.43 -0.72 -10.94
N PHE A 252 12.57 -0.69 -11.94
CA PHE A 252 11.43 0.23 -11.99
C PHE A 252 10.32 -0.28 -11.05
N GLN A 253 10.08 0.44 -9.97
CA GLN A 253 9.28 -0.03 -8.84
C GLN A 253 7.85 -0.40 -9.22
N ALA A 254 7.12 0.47 -9.93
CA ALA A 254 5.71 0.21 -10.29
C ALA A 254 5.55 -0.98 -11.24
N ALA A 255 6.55 -1.25 -12.10
CA ALA A 255 6.55 -2.39 -13.00
C ALA A 255 7.03 -3.68 -12.32
N GLY A 256 7.88 -3.58 -11.28
CA GLY A 256 8.63 -4.71 -10.73
C GLY A 256 9.65 -5.26 -11.71
N GLU A 257 10.14 -4.45 -12.67
CA GLU A 257 11.01 -4.86 -13.78
C GLU A 257 12.40 -4.25 -13.65
N ALA A 258 13.44 -5.07 -13.86
CA ALA A 258 14.79 -4.60 -14.00
C ALA A 258 14.96 -3.89 -15.36
N VAL A 259 15.41 -2.63 -15.30
CA VAL A 259 15.49 -1.75 -16.48
C VAL A 259 16.93 -1.37 -16.87
N VAL A 260 17.90 -1.55 -15.97
CA VAL A 260 19.32 -1.36 -16.22
C VAL A 260 20.12 -2.40 -15.46
N GLY A 261 21.18 -2.93 -16.05
CA GLY A 261 22.10 -3.89 -15.43
C GLY A 261 21.91 -5.32 -15.89
N GLU A 262 22.62 -6.23 -15.24
CA GLU A 262 22.65 -7.67 -15.58
C GLU A 262 21.27 -8.30 -15.70
N LEU A 263 20.35 -7.91 -14.81
CA LEU A 263 19.00 -8.49 -14.74
C LEU A 263 17.96 -7.77 -15.64
N THR A 264 18.39 -6.86 -16.53
CA THR A 264 17.48 -6.13 -17.42
C THR A 264 16.49 -7.05 -18.13
N GLY A 265 15.19 -6.73 -18.02
CA GLY A 265 14.08 -7.53 -18.58
C GLY A 265 13.50 -8.56 -17.61
N SER A 266 14.18 -8.86 -16.50
CA SER A 266 13.62 -9.72 -15.45
C SER A 266 12.49 -9.01 -14.69
N ARG A 267 11.50 -9.79 -14.21
CA ARG A 267 10.36 -9.28 -13.44
C ARG A 267 10.19 -10.02 -12.14
N LEU A 268 9.91 -9.27 -11.08
CA LEU A 268 9.52 -9.82 -9.78
C LEU A 268 8.07 -10.29 -9.82
N ASN A 269 7.78 -11.38 -9.11
CA ASN A 269 6.43 -11.86 -8.93
C ASN A 269 5.67 -10.91 -7.98
N LEU A 270 4.56 -10.34 -8.46
CA LEU A 270 3.67 -9.54 -7.64
C LEU A 270 2.89 -10.44 -6.68
N LEU A 271 2.74 -10.00 -5.44
CA LEU A 271 1.97 -10.69 -4.39
C LEU A 271 0.71 -9.89 -4.03
N PRO A 272 -0.37 -10.57 -3.59
CA PRO A 272 -1.58 -9.90 -3.17
C PRO A 272 -1.32 -8.97 -1.99
N SER A 273 -1.80 -7.74 -2.07
CA SER A 273 -1.68 -6.76 -1.00
C SER A 273 -2.93 -5.87 -0.92
N PHE A 274 -3.06 -5.16 0.20
CA PHE A 274 -4.13 -4.20 0.42
C PHE A 274 -3.55 -2.80 0.65
N THR A 275 -4.33 -1.77 0.34
CA THR A 275 -4.11 -0.43 0.88
C THR A 275 -5.42 0.05 1.43
N MET A 276 -5.49 0.33 2.74
CA MET A 276 -6.72 0.78 3.39
C MET A 276 -6.43 1.63 4.63
N ALA A 277 -7.48 2.25 5.17
CA ALA A 277 -7.40 2.97 6.42
C ALA A 277 -7.10 2.02 7.59
N TRP A 278 -6.27 2.48 8.53
CA TRP A 278 -5.83 1.72 9.70
C TRP A 278 -6.99 1.21 10.57
N GLY A 279 -8.02 2.03 10.76
CA GLY A 279 -9.22 1.64 11.48
C GLY A 279 -9.91 0.43 10.87
N GLU A 280 -10.03 0.41 9.54
CA GLU A 280 -10.62 -0.72 8.81
C GLU A 280 -9.71 -1.96 8.85
N TRP A 281 -8.40 -1.78 8.65
CA TRP A 281 -7.44 -2.88 8.77
C TRP A 281 -7.50 -3.56 10.13
N LYS A 282 -7.46 -2.79 11.23
CA LYS A 282 -7.56 -3.33 12.60
C LYS A 282 -8.86 -4.09 12.85
N ARG A 283 -9.97 -3.59 12.29
CA ARG A 283 -11.27 -4.23 12.41
C ARG A 283 -11.32 -5.58 11.72
N LEU A 284 -10.72 -5.67 10.54
CA LEU A 284 -10.64 -6.91 9.74
C LEU A 284 -9.61 -7.90 10.31
N TYR A 285 -8.51 -7.37 10.85
CA TYR A 285 -7.35 -8.14 11.32
C TYR A 285 -6.88 -7.67 12.70
N PRO A 286 -7.63 -7.96 13.77
CA PRO A 286 -7.34 -7.44 15.12
C PRO A 286 -6.02 -7.96 15.70
N GLN A 287 -5.49 -9.07 15.20
CA GLN A 287 -4.20 -9.64 15.61
C GLN A 287 -3.04 -9.25 14.71
N THR A 288 -3.22 -8.22 13.87
CA THR A 288 -2.19 -7.80 12.92
C THR A 288 -0.90 -7.39 13.62
N GLN A 289 0.22 -7.76 13.02
CA GLN A 289 1.54 -7.27 13.37
C GLN A 289 1.77 -5.91 12.68
N LEU A 290 2.02 -4.88 13.47
CA LEU A 290 2.27 -3.53 12.98
C LEU A 290 3.76 -3.29 12.87
N LEU A 291 4.24 -2.79 11.75
CA LEU A 291 5.63 -2.33 11.63
C LEU A 291 5.86 -1.12 12.56
N THR A 292 6.65 -1.31 13.61
CA THR A 292 6.89 -0.30 14.66
C THR A 292 8.30 0.24 14.71
N GLY A 293 9.26 -0.45 14.10
CA GLY A 293 10.66 -0.06 14.19
C GLY A 293 11.58 -0.81 13.23
N ILE A 294 12.87 -0.63 13.48
CA ILE A 294 13.96 -1.33 12.80
C ILE A 294 14.77 -2.02 13.88
N GLN A 295 15.01 -3.32 13.74
CA GLN A 295 15.77 -4.11 14.72
C GLN A 295 17.14 -3.48 15.00
N GLY A 296 17.45 -3.32 16.28
CA GLY A 296 18.69 -2.69 16.72
C GLY A 296 18.68 -1.16 16.68
N SER A 297 17.59 -0.52 16.24
CA SER A 297 17.40 0.91 16.42
C SER A 297 16.83 1.19 17.84
N PRO A 298 17.37 2.15 18.59
CA PRO A 298 16.93 2.40 19.97
C PRO A 298 15.55 3.05 20.06
N THR A 299 14.93 3.43 18.94
CA THR A 299 13.67 4.19 18.91
C THR A 299 12.69 3.59 17.94
N MET A 300 11.47 3.35 18.43
CA MET A 300 10.30 3.12 17.59
C MET A 300 10.03 4.31 16.68
N PHE A 301 9.25 4.10 15.63
CA PHE A 301 8.83 5.18 14.75
C PHE A 301 8.03 6.25 15.54
N SER A 302 8.62 7.39 15.75
CA SER A 302 8.05 8.46 16.59
C SER A 302 7.11 9.36 15.81
N SER A 303 6.11 9.92 16.52
CA SER A 303 5.16 10.90 15.96
C SER A 303 5.83 12.11 15.34
N ARG A 304 6.94 12.60 15.93
CA ARG A 304 7.65 13.79 15.43
C ARG A 304 8.10 13.64 13.97
N ARG A 305 8.45 12.42 13.55
CA ARG A 305 9.01 12.15 12.21
C ARG A 305 7.96 11.56 11.25
N TYR A 306 7.08 10.70 11.76
CA TYR A 306 6.23 9.86 10.92
C TYR A 306 4.74 10.23 10.95
N SER A 307 4.29 11.18 11.77
CA SER A 307 2.87 11.57 11.82
C SER A 307 2.41 12.45 10.65
N ARG A 308 3.32 12.88 9.76
CA ARG A 308 3.02 13.76 8.63
C ARG A 308 3.01 12.96 7.34
N GLY A 309 1.92 13.06 6.58
CA GLY A 309 1.81 12.54 5.23
C GLY A 309 2.10 13.59 4.16
N PHE A 310 1.99 13.22 2.89
CA PHE A 310 1.92 14.17 1.79
C PHE A 310 0.68 15.06 1.93
N GLY A 311 0.80 16.34 1.61
CA GLY A 311 -0.31 17.30 1.72
C GLY A 311 -1.48 16.93 0.80
N GLY A 312 -2.72 17.23 1.24
CA GLY A 312 -3.95 16.86 0.55
C GLY A 312 -4.19 17.48 -0.83
N ASP A 313 -3.32 18.40 -1.29
CA ASP A 313 -3.37 19.01 -2.64
C ASP A 313 -2.46 18.27 -3.65
N TYR A 314 -1.73 17.23 -3.22
CA TYR A 314 -0.74 16.59 -4.09
C TYR A 314 -1.36 15.87 -5.27
N GLN A 315 -2.43 15.10 -5.06
CA GLN A 315 -3.16 14.44 -6.15
C GLN A 315 -3.71 15.45 -7.18
N SER A 316 -4.29 16.56 -6.72
CA SER A 316 -4.77 17.63 -7.60
C SER A 316 -3.65 18.21 -8.47
N ARG A 317 -2.43 18.36 -7.91
CA ARG A 317 -1.26 18.81 -8.68
C ARG A 317 -0.86 17.79 -9.75
N ILE A 318 -0.95 16.50 -9.45
CA ILE A 318 -0.64 15.44 -10.43
C ILE A 318 -1.71 15.41 -11.51
N ASN A 319 -3.00 15.63 -11.17
CA ASN A 319 -4.07 15.78 -12.16
C ASN A 319 -3.84 16.96 -13.11
N ASP A 320 -3.18 18.02 -12.62
CA ASP A 320 -2.73 19.16 -13.43
C ASP A 320 -1.38 18.91 -14.14
N GLU A 321 -0.88 17.68 -14.11
CA GLU A 321 0.44 17.27 -14.69
C GLU A 321 1.64 18.04 -14.10
N LYS A 322 1.50 18.56 -12.86
CA LYS A 322 2.54 19.30 -12.15
C LYS A 322 3.44 18.36 -11.35
N PHE A 323 4.18 17.53 -12.03
CA PHE A 323 5.09 16.56 -11.43
C PHE A 323 6.27 17.23 -10.72
N ILE A 324 6.74 16.60 -9.63
CA ILE A 324 7.95 17.05 -8.91
C ILE A 324 9.21 16.69 -9.71
N PHE A 325 9.25 15.50 -10.29
CA PHE A 325 10.29 15.03 -11.19
C PHE A 325 9.76 15.01 -12.62
N PRO A 326 10.64 15.22 -13.62
CA PRO A 326 10.24 15.18 -15.02
C PRO A 326 9.56 13.88 -15.42
N VAL A 327 8.46 13.99 -16.12
CA VAL A 327 7.76 12.91 -16.80
C VAL A 327 7.72 13.24 -18.28
N ASN A 328 7.95 12.26 -19.13
CA ASN A 328 7.83 12.44 -20.57
C ASN A 328 6.35 12.49 -20.95
N GLU A 329 5.86 13.66 -21.32
CA GLU A 329 4.44 13.89 -21.69
C GLU A 329 3.93 12.92 -22.77
N LYS A 330 4.81 12.46 -23.67
CA LYS A 330 4.43 11.48 -24.71
C LYS A 330 4.13 10.08 -24.15
N LYS A 331 4.49 9.82 -22.91
CA LYS A 331 4.20 8.56 -22.21
C LYS A 331 2.93 8.65 -21.34
N LEU A 332 2.37 9.84 -21.18
CA LEU A 332 1.10 10.01 -20.47
C LEU A 332 -0.04 9.42 -21.30
N ASP A 333 -0.93 8.73 -20.60
CA ASP A 333 -2.11 8.13 -21.20
C ASP A 333 -3.37 8.93 -20.81
N PRO A 334 -4.04 9.55 -21.80
CA PRO A 334 -5.16 10.45 -21.55
C PRO A 334 -6.48 9.75 -21.21
N ARG A 335 -6.53 8.43 -21.12
CA ARG A 335 -7.76 7.69 -20.77
C ARG A 335 -8.28 8.03 -19.40
N LEU A 336 -7.40 8.39 -18.44
CA LEU A 336 -7.74 8.89 -17.11
C LEU A 336 -6.88 10.12 -16.79
N SER A 337 -7.31 10.91 -15.77
CA SER A 337 -6.47 11.97 -15.22
C SER A 337 -5.19 11.39 -14.62
N ALA A 338 -4.05 12.08 -14.76
CA ALA A 338 -2.75 11.56 -14.34
C ALA A 338 -2.69 11.12 -12.86
N GLY A 339 -3.39 11.83 -11.98
CA GLY A 339 -3.48 11.52 -10.54
C GLY A 339 -4.72 10.70 -10.14
N GLU A 340 -5.48 10.15 -11.10
CA GLU A 340 -6.54 9.19 -10.77
C GLU A 340 -5.92 7.99 -10.04
N ILE A 341 -6.50 7.63 -8.90
CA ILE A 341 -6.05 6.47 -8.14
C ILE A 341 -6.66 5.21 -8.74
N VAL A 342 -5.82 4.33 -9.23
CA VAL A 342 -6.24 3.04 -9.77
C VAL A 342 -5.76 1.88 -8.91
N LEU A 343 -6.56 0.81 -8.84
CA LEU A 343 -6.13 -0.50 -8.44
C LEU A 343 -5.90 -1.32 -9.71
N THR A 344 -4.70 -1.85 -9.91
CA THR A 344 -4.50 -2.86 -10.96
C THR A 344 -4.70 -4.24 -10.39
N VAL A 345 -5.29 -5.11 -11.20
CA VAL A 345 -5.39 -6.55 -10.93
C VAL A 345 -4.66 -7.29 -12.04
N GLU A 346 -3.73 -8.16 -11.65
CA GLU A 346 -2.90 -8.92 -12.57
C GLU A 346 -3.16 -10.42 -12.43
N VAL A 347 -3.51 -11.07 -13.54
CA VAL A 347 -3.76 -12.52 -13.61
C VAL A 347 -3.19 -13.06 -14.92
N GLY A 348 -2.28 -14.02 -14.83
CA GLY A 348 -1.73 -14.69 -16.00
C GLY A 348 -1.02 -13.76 -17.00
N GLY A 349 -0.52 -12.62 -16.54
CA GLY A 349 0.12 -11.59 -17.37
C GLY A 349 -0.85 -10.55 -17.96
N GLU A 350 -2.15 -10.76 -17.83
CA GLU A 350 -3.18 -9.77 -18.17
C GLU A 350 -3.39 -8.81 -17.01
N VAL A 351 -3.48 -7.52 -17.30
CA VAL A 351 -3.64 -6.47 -16.28
C VAL A 351 -4.79 -5.55 -16.63
N THR A 352 -5.67 -5.32 -15.65
CA THR A 352 -6.74 -4.32 -15.75
C THR A 352 -6.63 -3.32 -14.62
N ALA A 353 -6.73 -2.02 -14.94
CA ALA A 353 -6.77 -0.90 -14.00
C ALA A 353 -8.22 -0.52 -13.68
N PHE A 354 -8.54 -0.44 -12.41
CA PHE A 354 -9.85 -0.05 -11.90
C PHE A 354 -9.75 1.34 -11.27
N PRO A 355 -10.32 2.39 -11.89
CA PRO A 355 -10.27 3.76 -11.36
C PRO A 355 -11.20 3.90 -10.16
N LEU A 356 -10.61 4.08 -8.96
CA LEU A 356 -11.32 3.94 -7.69
C LEU A 356 -12.31 5.07 -7.43
N GLU A 357 -11.95 6.31 -7.78
CA GLU A 357 -12.85 7.48 -7.57
C GLU A 357 -14.04 7.46 -8.54
N ILE A 358 -13.82 6.97 -9.76
CA ILE A 358 -14.89 6.86 -10.77
C ILE A 358 -15.88 5.74 -10.40
N ILE A 359 -15.39 4.63 -9.84
CA ILE A 359 -16.25 3.50 -9.45
C ILE A 359 -16.99 3.80 -8.15
N GLY A 360 -16.33 4.45 -7.17
CA GLY A 360 -16.89 4.72 -5.84
C GLY A 360 -17.12 3.46 -5.01
N ASP A 361 -17.95 3.60 -3.94
CA ASP A 361 -18.32 2.47 -3.08
C ASP A 361 -19.09 1.40 -3.87
N GLY A 362 -18.70 0.15 -3.68
CA GLY A 362 -19.42 -0.92 -4.34
C GLY A 362 -18.59 -2.16 -4.63
N VAL A 363 -19.06 -2.91 -5.60
CA VAL A 363 -18.37 -4.08 -6.12
C VAL A 363 -18.41 -4.06 -7.65
N VAL A 364 -17.25 -4.37 -8.23
CA VAL A 364 -17.14 -4.63 -9.66
C VAL A 364 -16.97 -6.12 -9.86
N ASN A 365 -17.95 -6.79 -10.50
CA ASN A 365 -17.78 -8.13 -11.00
C ASN A 365 -17.21 -8.05 -12.42
N HIS A 366 -16.03 -8.63 -12.63
CA HIS A 366 -15.31 -8.51 -13.91
C HIS A 366 -14.58 -9.83 -14.24
N GLN A 367 -13.82 -9.81 -15.31
CA GLN A 367 -12.93 -10.88 -15.73
C GLN A 367 -11.61 -10.28 -16.18
N VAL A 368 -10.49 -10.79 -15.66
CA VAL A 368 -9.13 -10.45 -16.08
C VAL A 368 -8.48 -11.73 -16.63
N GLY A 369 -8.11 -11.71 -17.90
CA GLY A 369 -7.73 -12.94 -18.58
C GLY A 369 -8.86 -13.96 -18.53
N ALA A 370 -8.55 -15.15 -18.08
CA ALA A 370 -9.56 -16.21 -17.89
C ALA A 370 -10.20 -16.22 -16.49
N GLU A 371 -9.77 -15.35 -15.56
CA GLU A 371 -10.19 -15.38 -14.16
C GLU A 371 -11.42 -14.50 -13.92
N PRO A 372 -12.56 -15.07 -13.53
CA PRO A 372 -13.69 -14.30 -13.00
C PRO A 372 -13.32 -13.71 -11.66
N MET A 373 -13.34 -12.37 -11.54
CA MET A 373 -12.88 -11.69 -10.36
C MET A 373 -13.85 -10.59 -9.88
N ALA A 374 -13.68 -10.15 -8.65
CA ALA A 374 -14.38 -9.00 -8.11
C ALA A 374 -13.41 -8.03 -7.42
N VAL A 375 -13.66 -6.72 -7.60
CA VAL A 375 -13.06 -5.67 -6.79
C VAL A 375 -14.08 -5.20 -5.77
N PHE A 376 -13.74 -5.30 -4.49
CA PHE A 376 -14.53 -4.77 -3.37
C PHE A 376 -13.98 -3.41 -2.99
N ILE A 377 -14.83 -2.37 -2.99
CA ILE A 377 -14.42 -0.99 -2.72
C ILE A 377 -15.29 -0.41 -1.62
N ARG A 378 -14.65 0.15 -0.58
CA ARG A 378 -15.27 0.94 0.47
C ARG A 378 -14.50 2.24 0.64
N ALA A 379 -15.02 3.33 0.09
CA ALA A 379 -14.32 4.61 0.09
C ALA A 379 -14.22 5.23 1.48
N ASP A 380 -15.23 5.06 2.34
CA ASP A 380 -15.26 5.53 3.73
C ASP A 380 -14.15 4.93 4.60
N GLY A 381 -13.80 3.66 4.38
CA GLY A 381 -12.67 2.98 5.03
C GLY A 381 -11.41 2.92 4.16
N GLY A 382 -11.42 3.53 2.96
CA GLY A 382 -10.33 3.42 2.00
C GLY A 382 -9.99 1.98 1.62
N ALA A 383 -10.86 1.00 1.95
CA ALA A 383 -10.60 -0.41 1.75
C ALA A 383 -10.83 -0.81 0.31
N VAL A 384 -9.81 -1.42 -0.29
CA VAL A 384 -9.89 -1.96 -1.65
C VAL A 384 -9.20 -3.31 -1.69
N GLY A 385 -9.91 -4.32 -2.24
CA GLY A 385 -9.36 -5.67 -2.43
C GLY A 385 -9.89 -6.29 -3.70
N ALA A 386 -9.09 -7.15 -4.33
CA ALA A 386 -9.48 -7.92 -5.50
C ALA A 386 -9.41 -9.43 -5.21
N PHE A 387 -10.43 -10.15 -5.66
CA PHE A 387 -10.62 -11.55 -5.32
C PHE A 387 -11.09 -12.36 -6.52
N SER A 388 -10.69 -13.64 -6.59
CA SER A 388 -11.36 -14.62 -7.44
C SER A 388 -12.80 -14.79 -6.99
N ARG A 389 -13.71 -14.87 -7.94
CA ARG A 389 -15.12 -15.19 -7.69
C ARG A 389 -15.43 -16.68 -7.73
N VAL A 390 -14.43 -17.51 -8.00
CA VAL A 390 -14.59 -18.95 -8.14
C VAL A 390 -14.34 -19.65 -6.81
N ILE A 391 -15.34 -20.36 -6.29
CA ILE A 391 -15.27 -21.21 -5.10
C ILE A 391 -15.88 -22.57 -5.45
N ASP A 392 -15.12 -23.65 -5.27
CA ASP A 392 -15.56 -25.04 -5.54
C ASP A 392 -16.19 -25.18 -6.93
N GLY A 393 -15.59 -24.52 -7.94
CA GLY A 393 -16.05 -24.56 -9.33
C GLY A 393 -17.31 -23.73 -9.62
N LYS A 394 -17.83 -22.97 -8.65
CA LYS A 394 -18.96 -22.05 -8.82
C LYS A 394 -18.46 -20.62 -8.90
N THR A 395 -18.95 -19.86 -9.86
CA THR A 395 -18.67 -18.43 -9.97
C THR A 395 -19.74 -17.65 -9.23
N LEU A 396 -19.32 -16.86 -8.22
CA LEU A 396 -20.22 -16.00 -7.45
C LEU A 396 -20.38 -14.64 -8.12
N THR A 397 -21.55 -14.01 -7.87
CA THR A 397 -21.87 -12.63 -8.30
C THR A 397 -22.15 -11.79 -7.07
N PHE A 398 -21.34 -10.77 -6.86
CA PHE A 398 -21.42 -9.94 -5.66
C PHE A 398 -22.23 -8.68 -5.87
N GLU A 399 -22.93 -8.25 -4.83
CA GLU A 399 -23.61 -6.96 -4.69
C GLU A 399 -23.13 -6.26 -3.43
N TYR A 400 -23.03 -4.93 -3.46
CA TYR A 400 -22.76 -4.13 -2.28
C TYR A 400 -24.07 -3.63 -1.67
N ARG A 401 -24.25 -3.85 -0.37
CA ARG A 401 -25.41 -3.38 0.42
C ARG A 401 -24.97 -2.17 1.24
N GLN A 402 -25.25 -0.97 0.69
CA GLN A 402 -24.80 0.29 1.28
C GLN A 402 -25.39 0.52 2.69
N ASP A 403 -26.66 0.11 2.93
CA ASP A 403 -27.35 0.24 4.21
C ASP A 403 -26.67 -0.50 5.36
N ARG A 404 -25.93 -1.57 5.05
CA ARG A 404 -25.19 -2.41 6.02
C ARG A 404 -23.68 -2.41 5.80
N GLN A 405 -23.22 -1.74 4.75
CA GLN A 405 -21.80 -1.68 4.36
C GLN A 405 -21.15 -3.07 4.22
N VAL A 406 -21.86 -4.02 3.60
CA VAL A 406 -21.39 -5.41 3.40
C VAL A 406 -21.54 -5.81 1.93
N PHE A 407 -20.78 -6.80 1.52
CA PHE A 407 -20.93 -7.46 0.23
C PHE A 407 -21.78 -8.71 0.41
N VAL A 408 -22.59 -9.05 -0.58
CA VAL A 408 -23.48 -10.22 -0.56
C VAL A 408 -23.37 -10.93 -1.89
N ASP A 409 -23.15 -12.25 -1.91
CA ASP A 409 -23.27 -13.02 -3.14
C ASP A 409 -24.73 -13.39 -3.46
N ARG A 410 -25.07 -13.40 -4.73
CA ARG A 410 -26.43 -13.72 -5.21
C ARG A 410 -26.76 -15.21 -5.07
N GLU A 411 -25.77 -16.06 -5.24
CA GLU A 411 -25.92 -17.51 -5.36
C GLU A 411 -26.27 -18.17 -4.02
N THR A 412 -25.69 -17.66 -2.92
CA THR A 412 -25.91 -18.21 -1.58
C THR A 412 -26.50 -17.22 -0.58
N SER A 413 -26.56 -15.93 -0.93
CA SER A 413 -26.92 -14.83 -0.04
C SER A 413 -26.01 -14.74 1.18
N SER A 414 -24.78 -15.24 1.10
CA SER A 414 -23.79 -15.07 2.16
C SER A 414 -23.29 -13.65 2.24
N ILE A 415 -22.92 -13.24 3.45
CA ILE A 415 -22.43 -11.89 3.77
C ILE A 415 -20.91 -11.92 3.84
N TRP A 416 -20.25 -10.97 3.17
CA TRP A 416 -18.81 -10.90 3.05
C TRP A 416 -18.27 -9.55 3.54
N ASP A 417 -17.10 -9.56 4.19
CA ASP A 417 -16.38 -8.35 4.57
C ASP A 417 -15.46 -7.85 3.43
N ALA A 418 -14.83 -6.68 3.64
CA ALA A 418 -13.94 -6.07 2.65
C ALA A 418 -12.61 -6.85 2.45
N ALA A 419 -12.31 -7.81 3.33
CA ALA A 419 -11.17 -8.72 3.17
C ALA A 419 -11.52 -9.98 2.34
N GLY A 420 -12.77 -10.09 1.84
CA GLY A 420 -13.24 -11.25 1.09
C GLY A 420 -13.50 -12.47 1.96
N ARG A 421 -13.84 -12.29 3.25
CA ARG A 421 -14.21 -13.36 4.15
C ARG A 421 -15.72 -13.39 4.35
N ALA A 422 -16.33 -14.56 4.23
CA ALA A 422 -17.74 -14.76 4.52
C ALA A 422 -17.98 -14.70 6.03
N THR A 423 -18.71 -13.69 6.48
CA THR A 423 -19.04 -13.43 7.90
C THR A 423 -20.40 -13.94 8.31
N GLY A 424 -21.21 -14.40 7.35
CA GLY A 424 -22.56 -14.95 7.59
C GLY A 424 -23.13 -15.64 6.37
N GLY A 425 -24.19 -16.42 6.61
CA GLY A 425 -24.85 -17.21 5.56
C GLY A 425 -24.23 -18.59 5.35
N PRO A 426 -24.62 -19.29 4.27
CA PRO A 426 -24.19 -20.67 4.00
C PRO A 426 -22.69 -20.84 3.82
N MET A 427 -21.97 -19.77 3.37
CA MET A 427 -20.52 -19.79 3.17
C MET A 427 -19.73 -19.22 4.37
N SER A 428 -20.36 -19.04 5.53
CA SER A 428 -19.67 -18.46 6.71
C SER A 428 -18.34 -19.16 7.00
N GLY A 429 -17.27 -18.38 7.15
CA GLY A 429 -15.89 -18.85 7.37
C GLY A 429 -15.08 -19.07 6.10
N VAL A 430 -15.69 -19.06 4.91
CA VAL A 430 -14.96 -19.17 3.64
C VAL A 430 -14.20 -17.89 3.34
N GLN A 431 -12.98 -18.01 2.79
CA GLN A 431 -12.15 -16.92 2.35
C GLN A 431 -12.00 -16.95 0.82
N LEU A 432 -12.29 -15.86 0.14
CA LEU A 432 -12.01 -15.68 -1.29
C LEU A 432 -10.48 -15.68 -1.53
N THR A 433 -10.06 -16.28 -2.64
CA THR A 433 -8.67 -16.19 -3.09
C THR A 433 -8.34 -14.76 -3.47
N ARG A 434 -7.30 -14.18 -2.84
CA ARG A 434 -6.82 -12.83 -3.14
C ARG A 434 -6.05 -12.83 -4.46
N LEU A 435 -6.22 -11.77 -5.24
CA LEU A 435 -5.51 -11.57 -6.50
C LEU A 435 -4.39 -10.55 -6.33
N ASN A 436 -3.40 -10.62 -7.22
CA ASN A 436 -2.25 -9.72 -7.23
C ASN A 436 -2.68 -8.32 -7.63
N THR A 437 -2.31 -7.34 -6.81
CA THR A 437 -2.75 -5.95 -6.97
C THR A 437 -1.62 -4.96 -6.76
N ARG A 438 -1.71 -3.81 -7.47
CA ARG A 438 -0.96 -2.58 -7.18
C ARG A 438 -1.97 -1.43 -7.06
N ARG A 439 -1.73 -0.51 -6.14
CA ARG A 439 -2.46 0.75 -6.05
C ARG A 439 -1.53 1.89 -6.38
N SER A 440 -1.91 2.77 -7.32
CA SER A 440 -1.04 3.87 -7.76
C SER A 440 -1.85 4.98 -8.42
N PHE A 441 -1.21 6.12 -8.68
CA PHE A 441 -1.70 7.08 -9.66
C PHE A 441 -1.63 6.49 -11.07
N TRP A 442 -2.58 6.89 -11.90
CA TRP A 442 -2.71 6.41 -13.28
C TRP A 442 -1.46 6.64 -14.12
N PHE A 443 -0.83 7.81 -14.05
CA PHE A 443 0.36 8.10 -14.87
C PHE A 443 1.45 7.06 -14.67
N SER A 444 1.69 6.65 -13.42
CA SER A 444 2.71 5.66 -13.08
C SER A 444 2.37 4.28 -13.66
N ILE A 445 1.14 3.82 -13.51
CA ILE A 445 0.68 2.53 -14.05
C ILE A 445 0.71 2.52 -15.57
N ALA A 446 0.21 3.56 -16.22
CA ALA A 446 0.18 3.63 -17.68
C ALA A 446 1.59 3.58 -18.30
N ILE A 447 2.58 4.16 -17.60
CA ILE A 447 3.99 4.12 -18.02
C ILE A 447 4.63 2.77 -17.68
N ALA A 448 4.35 2.23 -16.50
CA ALA A 448 4.94 0.97 -16.02
C ALA A 448 4.43 -0.25 -16.79
N LEU A 449 3.17 -0.22 -17.19
CA LEU A 449 2.45 -1.33 -17.81
C LEU A 449 1.81 -0.85 -19.15
N PRO A 450 2.61 -0.61 -20.18
CA PRO A 450 2.07 -0.16 -21.47
C PRO A 450 1.04 -1.16 -22.00
N GLY A 451 -0.13 -0.64 -22.41
CA GLY A 451 -1.22 -1.49 -22.89
C GLY A 451 -2.14 -2.05 -21.81
N VAL A 452 -1.98 -1.63 -20.53
CA VAL A 452 -2.90 -1.98 -19.46
C VAL A 452 -4.34 -1.64 -19.84
N ASP A 453 -5.27 -2.57 -19.63
CA ASP A 453 -6.69 -2.31 -19.82
C ASP A 453 -7.22 -1.41 -18.71
N VAL A 454 -8.24 -0.58 -19.07
CA VAL A 454 -8.93 0.29 -18.12
C VAL A 454 -10.38 -0.18 -18.02
N TYR A 455 -10.80 -0.52 -16.81
CA TYR A 455 -12.18 -0.79 -16.55
C TYR A 455 -13.03 0.46 -16.82
N THR A 456 -13.96 0.36 -17.76
CA THR A 456 -14.95 1.39 -18.04
C THR A 456 -16.29 0.95 -17.51
N HIS A 457 -16.87 1.76 -16.63
CA HIS A 457 -18.22 1.51 -16.12
C HIS A 457 -19.20 1.64 -17.30
N ARG A 458 -19.45 0.54 -18.01
CA ARG A 458 -20.64 0.46 -18.86
C ARG A 458 -21.81 0.40 -17.89
N GLN A 459 -22.61 1.46 -17.83
CA GLN A 459 -23.94 1.33 -17.28
C GLN A 459 -24.57 0.14 -17.98
N SER A 460 -24.67 -0.97 -17.26
CA SER A 460 -25.47 -2.10 -17.69
C SER A 460 -26.90 -1.56 -17.75
N GLY A 461 -27.34 -1.19 -18.95
CA GLY A 461 -28.73 -0.89 -19.21
C GLY A 461 -29.52 -2.14 -18.90
N PHE A 462 -30.33 -2.05 -17.88
CA PHE A 462 -31.49 -2.90 -17.64
C PHE A 462 -32.72 -2.00 -17.62
#